data_a7e09eb2a6780b3a32f46dab9438a36d
#
_entry.id   a7e09eb2a6780b3a32f46dab9438a36d
#
_cell.length_a   1.000
_cell.length_b   1.000
_cell.length_c   1.000
_cell.angle_alpha   90.00
_cell.angle_beta   90.00
_cell.angle_gamma   90.00
#
_symmetry.space_group_name_H-M   'P 1'
#
loop_
_entity.id
_entity.type
_entity.pdbx_description
1 polymer ?
#
loop_
_entity_poly.entity_id
_entity_poly.type
_entity_poly.pdbx_seq_one_letter_code
_entity_poly.pdbx_strand_id
1 'polypeptide(L)'
;MIGYYFFEFYIRENNPSLHFWCIQISNDFNFGPFNRVPLPIHCDEGPYRLSSQSLEQFFSKNNPYQTRPLYVFLIYALSNLIDLITFINLTDYQNFRFSIIVLQILIMTSIIYLFISLLNLKLKTFKDFFIIVLLIGIPGIRWNIFFPSAGNLTLIFFLIVLNLIVNKEKFKNDKKSIYLLLSVLSLAHLSSIVYGLIVELVDFVNTKKINLLNRILDLGILVIFPLMYRFIVHLSPYEFYDWHTGVYSQFSWIIFELQNGTFFSFETLNAHIITYFMVTLNYLGYFFILLSYFFALLLLLKYKKKKIPIKVKSAFFINLIIFIFWGLQGLYESFRFTNYSIGYFLFIAIFVLLVESFKKDMYLISAILFYILSVGYVEPYNEALNYPQINYLTYLSVFSFFAFIFKQIKSDKVSLSNDS
;
A
#
# COMPACT_ATOMS: atom_id res chain seq x y z
N MET A 1 6.07 -12.43 -10.46
CA MET A 1 6.94 -11.28 -10.18
C MET A 1 7.81 -10.94 -11.39
N ILE A 2 8.75 -11.82 -11.80
CA ILE A 2 9.61 -11.64 -12.98
C ILE A 2 8.81 -11.33 -14.25
N GLY A 3 7.71 -12.04 -14.53
CA GLY A 3 6.86 -11.77 -15.68
C GLY A 3 6.21 -10.37 -15.68
N TYR A 4 5.81 -9.87 -14.53
CA TYR A 4 5.32 -8.48 -14.40
C TYR A 4 6.42 -7.46 -14.62
N TYR A 5 7.63 -7.76 -14.19
CA TYR A 5 8.79 -6.91 -14.41
C TYR A 5 9.07 -6.73 -15.91
N PHE A 6 9.14 -7.83 -16.67
CA PHE A 6 9.34 -7.77 -18.13
C PHE A 6 8.19 -7.05 -18.85
N PHE A 7 6.96 -7.23 -18.37
CA PHE A 7 5.80 -6.54 -18.92
C PHE A 7 5.88 -5.02 -18.70
N GLU A 8 6.23 -4.56 -17.48
CA GLU A 8 6.43 -3.15 -17.17
C GLU A 8 7.58 -2.55 -17.97
N PHE A 9 8.68 -3.27 -18.09
CA PHE A 9 9.82 -2.86 -18.91
C PHE A 9 9.42 -2.67 -20.37
N TYR A 10 8.72 -3.64 -20.96
CA TYR A 10 8.24 -3.58 -22.35
C TYR A 10 7.31 -2.38 -22.60
N ILE A 11 6.38 -2.12 -21.68
CA ILE A 11 5.47 -0.98 -21.79
C ILE A 11 6.25 0.34 -21.77
N ARG A 12 7.26 0.46 -20.93
CA ARG A 12 8.07 1.70 -20.80
C ARG A 12 8.98 1.95 -21.98
N GLU A 13 9.62 0.92 -22.48
CA GLU A 13 10.50 1.01 -23.63
C GLU A 13 9.75 1.48 -24.88
N ASN A 14 8.49 1.06 -25.03
CA ASN A 14 7.65 1.43 -26.17
C ASN A 14 6.81 2.69 -25.98
N ASN A 15 6.85 3.32 -24.79
CA ASN A 15 6.14 4.57 -24.49
C ASN A 15 7.07 5.61 -23.84
N PRO A 16 7.85 6.37 -24.63
CA PRO A 16 8.78 7.37 -24.10
C PRO A 16 8.10 8.48 -23.28
N SER A 17 6.80 8.72 -23.46
CA SER A 17 6.03 9.65 -22.61
C SER A 17 5.83 9.16 -21.17
N LEU A 18 6.11 7.88 -20.90
CA LEU A 18 6.13 7.28 -19.57
C LEU A 18 7.52 7.33 -18.91
N HIS A 19 8.50 8.00 -19.51
CA HIS A 19 9.80 8.27 -18.89
C HIS A 19 9.63 9.32 -17.79
N PHE A 20 9.56 8.83 -16.57
CA PHE A 20 9.46 9.66 -15.38
C PHE A 20 10.79 10.30 -15.02
N TRP A 21 10.72 11.49 -14.45
CA TRP A 21 11.87 12.26 -13.98
C TRP A 21 12.80 11.48 -13.05
N CYS A 22 12.26 10.51 -12.34
CA CYS A 22 12.95 9.79 -11.29
C CYS A 22 13.32 8.35 -11.66
N ILE A 23 13.07 7.91 -12.91
CA ILE A 23 13.40 6.55 -13.30
C ILE A 23 14.39 6.58 -14.44
N GLN A 24 15.58 6.13 -14.13
CA GLN A 24 16.62 5.83 -15.11
C GLN A 24 16.67 4.32 -15.29
N ILE A 25 16.90 3.87 -16.52
CA ILE A 25 17.18 2.47 -16.80
C ILE A 25 18.70 2.30 -16.75
N SER A 26 19.18 1.56 -15.75
CA SER A 26 20.60 1.22 -15.69
C SER A 26 20.85 -0.07 -16.47
N ASN A 27 21.77 0.03 -17.43
CA ASN A 27 22.28 -1.11 -18.15
C ASN A 27 23.48 -1.78 -17.42
N ASP A 28 23.79 -1.36 -16.20
CA ASP A 28 25.03 -1.71 -15.49
C ASP A 28 24.96 -3.08 -14.76
N PHE A 29 23.83 -3.77 -14.82
CA PHE A 29 23.70 -5.10 -14.23
C PHE A 29 24.20 -6.17 -15.17
N ASN A 30 25.45 -6.57 -15.01
CA ASN A 30 26.03 -7.74 -15.67
C ASN A 30 25.88 -8.98 -14.77
N PHE A 31 24.92 -9.83 -15.07
CA PHE A 31 24.80 -11.16 -14.45
C PHE A 31 25.47 -12.23 -15.33
N GLY A 32 26.79 -12.23 -15.44
CA GLY A 32 27.49 -13.29 -16.18
C GLY A 32 26.93 -13.51 -17.60
N PRO A 33 26.45 -14.74 -17.95
CA PRO A 33 25.94 -15.04 -19.28
C PRO A 33 24.65 -14.28 -19.66
N PHE A 34 23.95 -13.70 -18.68
CA PHE A 34 22.77 -12.84 -18.90
C PHE A 34 23.21 -11.37 -18.95
N ASN A 35 23.94 -11.02 -19.98
CA ASN A 35 24.40 -9.66 -20.21
C ASN A 35 23.23 -8.67 -20.20
N ARG A 36 23.23 -7.75 -19.24
CA ARG A 36 22.40 -6.56 -19.16
C ARG A 36 20.92 -6.82 -18.95
N VAL A 37 20.54 -7.17 -17.73
CA VAL A 37 19.16 -7.00 -17.30
C VAL A 37 18.95 -5.53 -16.93
N PRO A 38 18.22 -4.74 -17.74
CA PRO A 38 17.95 -3.36 -17.42
C PRO A 38 17.05 -3.30 -16.17
N LEU A 39 17.53 -2.67 -15.11
CA LEU A 39 16.76 -2.47 -13.90
C LEU A 39 16.37 -0.99 -13.78
N PRO A 40 15.10 -0.70 -13.53
CA PRO A 40 14.67 0.66 -13.27
C PRO A 40 15.32 1.18 -11.98
N ILE A 41 15.87 2.39 -12.01
CA ILE A 41 16.46 3.07 -10.87
C ILE A 41 15.50 4.16 -10.43
N HIS A 42 15.18 4.20 -9.14
CA HIS A 42 14.38 5.27 -8.55
C HIS A 42 15.29 6.38 -7.99
N CYS A 43 14.83 7.64 -8.03
CA CYS A 43 15.63 8.75 -7.51
C CYS A 43 15.96 8.66 -6.02
N ASP A 44 15.14 7.99 -5.23
CA ASP A 44 15.42 7.75 -3.80
C ASP A 44 16.50 6.68 -3.57
N GLU A 45 16.92 5.97 -4.60
CA GLU A 45 17.85 4.86 -4.47
C GLU A 45 19.24 5.30 -3.99
N GLY A 46 19.74 6.37 -4.56
CA GLY A 46 21.03 6.95 -4.15
C GLY A 46 21.06 7.32 -2.66
N PRO A 47 20.13 8.13 -2.16
CA PRO A 47 20.01 8.45 -0.74
C PRO A 47 19.82 7.24 0.17
N TYR A 48 18.99 6.25 -0.19
CA TYR A 48 18.88 5.01 0.59
C TYR A 48 20.18 4.23 0.64
N ARG A 49 20.88 4.12 -0.50
CA ARG A 49 22.19 3.45 -0.56
C ARG A 49 23.19 4.12 0.35
N LEU A 50 23.34 5.44 0.27
CA LEU A 50 24.25 6.18 1.15
C LEU A 50 23.89 5.99 2.61
N SER A 51 22.60 6.10 2.96
CA SER A 51 22.12 5.91 4.34
C SER A 51 22.36 4.51 4.88
N SER A 52 22.42 3.50 4.02
CA SER A 52 22.67 2.10 4.44
C SER A 52 24.15 1.71 4.45
N GLN A 53 25.07 2.58 4.06
CA GLN A 53 26.50 2.26 4.05
C GLN A 53 27.21 2.53 5.39
N SER A 54 26.79 3.58 6.11
CA SER A 54 27.40 3.91 7.42
C SER A 54 26.43 4.64 8.35
N LEU A 55 26.69 4.53 9.66
CA LEU A 55 25.93 5.26 10.67
C LEU A 55 26.10 6.78 10.54
N GLU A 56 27.31 7.23 10.15
CA GLU A 56 27.58 8.65 9.95
C GLU A 56 26.72 9.24 8.83
N GLN A 57 26.62 8.56 7.70
CA GLN A 57 25.77 8.97 6.59
C GLN A 57 24.28 8.86 6.94
N PHE A 58 23.90 7.83 7.68
CA PHE A 58 22.52 7.69 8.16
C PHE A 58 22.11 8.86 9.06
N PHE A 59 22.98 9.26 10.01
CA PHE A 59 22.73 10.35 10.94
C PHE A 59 23.17 11.73 10.44
N SER A 60 23.41 11.91 9.16
CA SER A 60 23.69 13.22 8.60
C SER A 60 22.45 14.13 8.71
N LYS A 61 22.64 15.41 9.04
CA LYS A 61 21.59 16.40 9.33
C LYS A 61 20.49 16.50 8.29
N ASN A 62 20.81 16.29 7.03
CA ASN A 62 19.90 16.44 5.90
C ASN A 62 19.32 15.12 5.40
N ASN A 63 19.46 14.04 6.17
CA ASN A 63 19.00 12.72 5.74
C ASN A 63 17.56 12.45 6.20
N PRO A 64 16.55 12.53 5.32
CA PRO A 64 15.15 12.26 5.69
C PRO A 64 14.88 10.79 6.02
N TYR A 65 15.78 9.88 5.65
CA TYR A 65 15.63 8.44 5.89
C TYR A 65 15.89 8.03 7.35
N GLN A 66 16.41 8.95 8.17
CA GLN A 66 16.43 8.80 9.63
C GLN A 66 15.01 8.60 10.21
N THR A 67 13.97 8.98 9.49
CA THR A 67 12.58 8.70 9.87
C THR A 67 12.18 7.24 9.69
N ARG A 68 13.03 6.41 9.05
CA ARG A 68 12.79 5.00 8.73
C ARG A 68 13.95 4.09 9.14
N PRO A 69 14.43 4.17 10.40
CA PRO A 69 15.66 3.50 10.83
C PRO A 69 15.63 1.99 10.61
N LEU A 70 14.50 1.32 10.90
CA LEU A 70 14.38 -0.12 10.72
C LEU A 70 14.51 -0.52 9.24
N TYR A 71 13.92 0.26 8.33
CA TYR A 71 13.97 -0.06 6.89
C TYR A 71 15.41 0.04 6.36
N VAL A 72 16.12 1.11 6.69
CA VAL A 72 17.54 1.31 6.33
C VAL A 72 18.43 0.27 6.98
N PHE A 73 18.21 -0.04 8.27
CA PHE A 73 18.96 -1.06 8.99
C PHE A 73 18.79 -2.46 8.37
N LEU A 74 17.58 -2.81 7.94
CA LEU A 74 17.32 -4.09 7.26
C LEU A 74 18.07 -4.18 5.93
N ILE A 75 18.12 -3.10 5.16
CA ILE A 75 18.92 -3.06 3.92
C ILE A 75 20.42 -3.27 4.26
N TYR A 76 20.94 -2.56 5.24
CA TYR A 76 22.32 -2.71 5.71
C TYR A 76 22.62 -4.14 6.15
N ALA A 77 21.79 -4.73 7.01
CA ALA A 77 21.97 -6.08 7.52
C ALA A 77 21.92 -7.14 6.39
N LEU A 78 20.99 -6.99 5.46
CA LEU A 78 20.91 -7.87 4.28
C LEU A 78 22.12 -7.71 3.36
N SER A 79 22.62 -6.49 3.17
CA SER A 79 23.81 -6.23 2.37
C SER A 79 25.03 -6.96 2.94
N ASN A 80 25.27 -6.82 4.26
CA ASN A 80 26.36 -7.53 4.92
C ASN A 80 26.17 -9.06 4.90
N LEU A 81 24.94 -9.54 5.03
CA LEU A 81 24.65 -10.98 4.94
C LEU A 81 24.90 -11.53 3.53
N ILE A 82 24.56 -10.79 2.51
CA ILE A 82 24.81 -11.17 1.12
C ILE A 82 26.31 -11.22 0.85
N ASP A 83 27.08 -10.22 1.30
CA ASP A 83 28.54 -10.23 1.19
C ASP A 83 29.18 -11.45 1.87
N LEU A 84 28.66 -11.84 3.02
CA LEU A 84 29.14 -13.00 3.74
C LEU A 84 28.86 -14.34 3.05
N ILE A 85 27.71 -14.45 2.36
CA ILE A 85 27.25 -15.72 1.76
C ILE A 85 27.69 -15.84 0.31
N THR A 86 27.80 -14.74 -0.42
CA THR A 86 28.16 -14.77 -1.84
C THR A 86 29.69 -14.84 -1.97
N PHE A 87 30.16 -15.95 -2.57
CA PHE A 87 31.55 -16.07 -3.01
C PHE A 87 31.83 -15.25 -4.29
N ILE A 88 30.87 -14.46 -4.73
CA ILE A 88 30.95 -13.60 -5.93
C ILE A 88 31.26 -12.18 -5.44
N ASN A 89 32.32 -11.59 -5.97
CA ASN A 89 32.65 -10.19 -5.71
C ASN A 89 31.59 -9.28 -6.35
N LEU A 90 30.53 -8.98 -5.60
CA LEU A 90 29.53 -8.00 -5.99
C LEU A 90 30.07 -6.59 -5.73
N THR A 91 29.74 -5.65 -6.61
CA THR A 91 29.95 -4.24 -6.29
C THR A 91 28.99 -3.80 -5.20
N ASP A 92 29.34 -2.76 -4.43
CA ASP A 92 28.46 -2.18 -3.39
C ASP A 92 27.05 -1.88 -3.91
N TYR A 93 26.97 -1.43 -5.16
CA TYR A 93 25.69 -1.15 -5.81
C TYR A 93 24.88 -2.42 -6.08
N GLN A 94 25.49 -3.45 -6.59
CA GLN A 94 24.84 -4.75 -6.83
C GLN A 94 24.33 -5.36 -5.54
N ASN A 95 25.17 -5.32 -4.50
CA ASN A 95 24.83 -5.82 -3.19
C ASN A 95 23.65 -5.09 -2.56
N PHE A 96 23.65 -3.76 -2.62
CA PHE A 96 22.52 -2.94 -2.20
C PHE A 96 21.22 -3.32 -2.94
N ARG A 97 21.29 -3.49 -4.26
CA ARG A 97 20.10 -3.86 -5.07
C ARG A 97 19.58 -5.24 -4.72
N PHE A 98 20.43 -6.24 -4.52
CA PHE A 98 20.02 -7.55 -4.03
C PHE A 98 19.34 -7.47 -2.67
N SER A 99 19.87 -6.68 -1.77
CA SER A 99 19.28 -6.46 -0.45
C SER A 99 17.87 -5.90 -0.52
N ILE A 100 17.62 -4.93 -1.42
CA ILE A 100 16.27 -4.42 -1.67
C ILE A 100 15.36 -5.50 -2.21
N ILE A 101 15.79 -6.28 -3.21
CA ILE A 101 14.98 -7.35 -3.80
C ILE A 101 14.60 -8.37 -2.73
N VAL A 102 15.55 -8.80 -1.91
CA VAL A 102 15.29 -9.74 -0.81
C VAL A 102 14.30 -9.16 0.19
N LEU A 103 14.48 -7.90 0.61
CA LEU A 103 13.58 -7.23 1.53
C LEU A 103 12.16 -7.11 0.95
N GLN A 104 12.03 -6.75 -0.32
CA GLN A 104 10.72 -6.67 -0.98
C GLN A 104 10.06 -8.04 -1.15
N ILE A 105 10.82 -9.11 -1.36
CA ILE A 105 10.29 -10.49 -1.36
C ILE A 105 9.73 -10.84 0.02
N LEU A 106 10.41 -10.49 1.11
CA LEU A 106 9.92 -10.72 2.47
C LEU A 106 8.63 -9.94 2.76
N ILE A 107 8.58 -8.67 2.36
CA ILE A 107 7.38 -7.83 2.46
C ILE A 107 6.24 -8.46 1.66
N MET A 108 6.50 -8.88 0.42
CA MET A 108 5.49 -9.51 -0.44
C MET A 108 4.98 -10.82 0.12
N THR A 109 5.86 -11.66 0.67
CA THR A 109 5.48 -12.92 1.33
C THR A 109 4.55 -12.65 2.50
N SER A 110 4.83 -11.60 3.28
CA SER A 110 3.98 -11.17 4.39
C SER A 110 2.59 -10.70 3.91
N ILE A 111 2.54 -9.92 2.82
CA ILE A 111 1.28 -9.50 2.20
C ILE A 111 0.46 -10.71 1.76
N ILE A 112 1.07 -11.66 1.04
CA ILE A 112 0.41 -12.88 0.56
C ILE A 112 -0.13 -13.69 1.74
N TYR A 113 0.67 -13.89 2.78
CA TYR A 113 0.26 -14.62 3.99
C TYR A 113 -0.96 -13.99 4.68
N LEU A 114 -0.90 -12.68 4.91
CA LEU A 114 -2.00 -11.92 5.53
C LEU A 114 -3.26 -11.95 4.67
N PHE A 115 -3.12 -11.88 3.36
CA PHE A 115 -4.23 -11.94 2.41
C PHE A 115 -4.88 -13.33 2.35
N ILE A 116 -4.06 -14.40 2.33
CA ILE A 116 -4.54 -15.79 2.42
C ILE A 116 -5.33 -15.98 3.72
N SER A 117 -4.80 -15.48 4.84
CA SER A 117 -5.46 -15.52 6.15
C SER A 117 -6.78 -14.75 6.12
N LEU A 118 -6.80 -13.54 5.56
CA LEU A 118 -8.00 -12.71 5.46
C LEU A 118 -9.12 -13.40 4.67
N LEU A 119 -8.80 -13.99 3.53
CA LEU A 119 -9.76 -14.62 2.62
C LEU A 119 -10.02 -16.10 2.93
N ASN A 120 -9.31 -16.70 3.91
CA ASN A 120 -9.34 -18.12 4.20
C ASN A 120 -9.11 -18.99 2.94
N LEU A 121 -8.15 -18.60 2.09
CA LEU A 121 -7.82 -19.36 0.90
C LEU A 121 -7.10 -20.65 1.25
N LYS A 122 -7.54 -21.76 0.68
CA LYS A 122 -6.97 -23.10 0.96
C LYS A 122 -5.87 -23.52 -0.03
N LEU A 123 -5.61 -22.70 -1.05
CA LEU A 123 -4.64 -22.93 -2.14
C LEU A 123 -4.77 -24.29 -2.82
N LYS A 124 -5.99 -24.83 -2.87
CA LYS A 124 -6.27 -26.15 -3.46
C LYS A 124 -6.70 -26.09 -4.92
N THR A 125 -7.10 -24.91 -5.40
CA THR A 125 -7.63 -24.75 -6.75
C THR A 125 -6.78 -23.76 -7.54
N PHE A 126 -6.75 -23.94 -8.87
CA PHE A 126 -6.13 -22.98 -9.78
C PHE A 126 -6.66 -21.54 -9.57
N LYS A 127 -7.95 -21.40 -9.25
CA LYS A 127 -8.56 -20.10 -8.97
C LYS A 127 -7.96 -19.42 -7.72
N ASP A 128 -7.64 -20.20 -6.69
CA ASP A 128 -6.99 -19.65 -5.48
C ASP A 128 -5.60 -19.11 -5.82
N PHE A 129 -4.82 -19.88 -6.57
CA PHE A 129 -3.51 -19.45 -7.03
C PHE A 129 -3.60 -18.19 -7.91
N PHE A 130 -4.58 -18.15 -8.83
CA PHE A 130 -4.77 -17.03 -9.72
C PHE A 130 -5.12 -15.73 -8.98
N ILE A 131 -5.91 -15.81 -7.90
CA ILE A 131 -6.21 -14.65 -7.04
C ILE A 131 -4.94 -14.08 -6.40
N ILE A 132 -3.98 -14.94 -6.01
CA ILE A 132 -2.68 -14.47 -5.49
C ILE A 132 -1.86 -13.80 -6.60
N VAL A 133 -1.86 -14.36 -7.80
CA VAL A 133 -1.18 -13.73 -8.95
C VAL A 133 -1.78 -12.35 -9.23
N LEU A 134 -3.10 -12.21 -9.17
CA LEU A 134 -3.76 -10.91 -9.32
C LEU A 134 -3.38 -9.94 -8.20
N LEU A 135 -3.27 -10.41 -6.95
CA LEU A 135 -2.82 -9.58 -5.82
C LEU A 135 -1.43 -8.98 -6.10
N ILE A 136 -0.49 -9.84 -6.52
CA ILE A 136 0.89 -9.39 -6.85
C ILE A 136 0.86 -8.41 -8.03
N GLY A 137 -0.10 -8.57 -8.93
CA GLY A 137 -0.28 -7.73 -10.11
C GLY A 137 -0.85 -6.33 -9.83
N ILE A 138 -1.33 -6.04 -8.62
CA ILE A 138 -1.85 -4.70 -8.28
C ILE A 138 -0.78 -3.64 -8.62
N PRO A 139 -1.11 -2.58 -9.36
CA PRO A 139 -0.13 -1.61 -9.84
C PRO A 139 0.77 -1.02 -8.74
N GLY A 140 0.21 -0.63 -7.60
CA GLY A 140 0.99 -0.12 -6.47
C GLY A 140 1.95 -1.14 -5.86
N ILE A 141 1.60 -2.43 -5.89
CA ILE A 141 2.47 -3.52 -5.43
C ILE A 141 3.60 -3.74 -6.41
N ARG A 142 3.29 -3.89 -7.71
CA ARG A 142 4.29 -4.11 -8.77
C ARG A 142 5.39 -3.05 -8.73
N TRP A 143 4.98 -1.79 -8.59
CA TRP A 143 5.89 -0.68 -8.54
C TRP A 143 6.91 -0.78 -7.40
N ASN A 144 6.43 -1.05 -6.21
CA ASN A 144 7.28 -1.05 -5.04
C ASN A 144 8.16 -2.32 -4.90
N ILE A 145 8.04 -3.31 -5.80
CA ILE A 145 8.82 -4.56 -5.70
C ILE A 145 10.31 -4.32 -5.97
N PHE A 146 10.63 -3.42 -6.88
CA PHE A 146 12.01 -3.21 -7.33
C PHE A 146 12.68 -1.96 -6.77
N PHE A 147 11.96 -1.21 -5.93
CA PHE A 147 12.47 0.05 -5.38
C PHE A 147 12.62 0.00 -3.87
N PRO A 148 13.56 0.78 -3.32
CA PRO A 148 13.70 0.94 -1.88
C PRO A 148 12.54 1.78 -1.33
N SER A 149 11.33 1.26 -1.46
CA SER A 149 10.10 1.95 -1.04
C SER A 149 9.43 1.21 0.12
N ALA A 150 9.09 1.96 1.15
CA ALA A 150 8.27 1.47 2.25
C ALA A 150 6.76 1.44 1.91
N GLY A 151 6.37 1.78 0.67
CA GLY A 151 4.96 1.89 0.27
C GLY A 151 4.16 0.60 0.46
N ASN A 152 4.77 -0.57 0.19
CA ASN A 152 4.12 -1.87 0.41
C ASN A 152 3.86 -2.19 1.89
N LEU A 153 4.56 -1.55 2.83
CA LEU A 153 4.30 -1.72 4.27
C LEU A 153 2.92 -1.19 4.64
N THR A 154 2.43 -0.15 3.97
CA THR A 154 1.08 0.38 4.24
C THR A 154 0.01 -0.65 3.96
N LEU A 155 0.19 -1.51 2.95
CA LEU A 155 -0.71 -2.64 2.68
C LEU A 155 -0.61 -3.72 3.76
N ILE A 156 0.61 -4.00 4.28
CA ILE A 156 0.78 -4.91 5.42
C ILE A 156 -0.02 -4.39 6.63
N PHE A 157 0.12 -3.12 6.98
CA PHE A 157 -0.60 -2.52 8.11
C PHE A 157 -2.11 -2.59 7.90
N PHE A 158 -2.58 -2.25 6.71
CA PHE A 158 -3.98 -2.37 6.33
C PHE A 158 -4.51 -3.80 6.53
N LEU A 159 -3.77 -4.81 6.03
CA LEU A 159 -4.16 -6.21 6.14
C LEU A 159 -4.08 -6.73 7.59
N ILE A 160 -3.08 -6.33 8.38
CA ILE A 160 -2.99 -6.65 9.81
C ILE A 160 -4.24 -6.14 10.53
N VAL A 161 -4.53 -4.85 10.39
CA VAL A 161 -5.65 -4.20 11.08
C VAL A 161 -6.99 -4.77 10.62
N LEU A 162 -7.15 -5.01 9.31
CA LEU A 162 -8.36 -5.63 8.79
C LEU A 162 -8.57 -7.05 9.35
N ASN A 163 -7.51 -7.87 9.43
CA ASN A 163 -7.56 -9.18 10.05
C ASN A 163 -7.93 -9.09 11.54
N LEU A 164 -7.37 -8.14 12.28
CA LEU A 164 -7.68 -7.93 13.70
C LEU A 164 -9.14 -7.56 13.92
N ILE A 165 -9.68 -6.64 13.13
CA ILE A 165 -11.06 -6.19 13.26
C ILE A 165 -12.04 -7.31 12.91
N VAL A 166 -11.76 -8.06 11.84
CA VAL A 166 -12.67 -9.09 11.33
C VAL A 166 -12.60 -10.38 12.16
N ASN A 167 -11.39 -10.76 12.60
CA ASN A 167 -11.14 -12.00 13.33
C ASN A 167 -10.84 -11.73 14.82
N LYS A 168 -11.53 -10.78 15.42
CA LYS A 168 -11.29 -10.26 16.78
C LYS A 168 -11.13 -11.36 17.83
N GLU A 169 -11.99 -12.38 17.82
CA GLU A 169 -11.94 -13.48 18.79
C GLU A 169 -10.63 -14.30 18.66
N LYS A 170 -10.17 -14.52 17.42
CA LYS A 170 -8.93 -15.26 17.16
C LYS A 170 -7.69 -14.54 17.71
N PHE A 171 -7.68 -13.20 17.66
CA PHE A 171 -6.53 -12.37 18.03
C PHE A 171 -6.68 -11.66 19.38
N LYS A 172 -7.70 -12.02 20.17
CA LYS A 172 -7.98 -11.36 21.45
C LYS A 172 -6.79 -11.42 22.42
N ASN A 173 -6.12 -12.56 22.48
CA ASN A 173 -4.95 -12.77 23.35
C ASN A 173 -3.66 -12.17 22.75
N ASP A 174 -3.61 -11.94 21.46
CA ASP A 174 -2.42 -11.51 20.74
C ASP A 174 -2.40 -9.99 20.49
N LYS A 175 -3.43 -9.25 20.93
CA LYS A 175 -3.57 -7.81 20.66
C LYS A 175 -2.33 -7.00 21.05
N LYS A 176 -1.79 -7.23 22.25
CA LYS A 176 -0.59 -6.54 22.75
C LYS A 176 0.65 -6.86 21.89
N SER A 177 0.83 -8.13 21.50
CA SER A 177 1.92 -8.55 20.63
C SER A 177 1.83 -7.88 19.26
N ILE A 178 0.61 -7.71 18.74
CA ILE A 178 0.40 -7.03 17.47
C ILE A 178 0.67 -5.53 17.59
N TYR A 179 0.29 -4.89 18.69
CA TYR A 179 0.65 -3.49 18.93
C TYR A 179 2.15 -3.30 19.08
N LEU A 180 2.84 -4.22 19.75
CA LEU A 180 4.29 -4.22 19.81
C LEU A 180 4.90 -4.36 18.41
N LEU A 181 4.38 -5.27 17.58
CA LEU A 181 4.79 -5.41 16.19
C LEU A 181 4.56 -4.12 15.39
N LEU A 182 3.39 -3.49 15.49
CA LEU A 182 3.11 -2.22 14.83
C LEU A 182 4.03 -1.11 15.32
N SER A 183 4.38 -1.10 16.61
CA SER A 183 5.35 -0.17 17.19
C SER A 183 6.76 -0.36 16.61
N VAL A 184 7.23 -1.60 16.47
CA VAL A 184 8.51 -1.90 15.79
C VAL A 184 8.45 -1.48 14.33
N LEU A 185 7.37 -1.83 13.63
CA LEU A 185 7.19 -1.48 12.21
C LEU A 185 7.04 0.03 11.98
N SER A 186 6.72 0.82 13.01
CA SER A 186 6.72 2.29 12.91
C SER A 186 8.12 2.86 12.66
N LEU A 187 9.14 2.14 13.05
CA LEU A 187 10.54 2.47 12.72
C LEU A 187 10.87 2.25 11.24
N ALA A 188 10.04 1.50 10.51
CA ALA A 188 10.15 1.37 9.06
C ALA A 188 9.20 2.32 8.32
N HIS A 189 8.02 2.59 8.88
CA HIS A 189 7.05 3.54 8.34
C HIS A 189 6.05 3.99 9.41
N LEU A 190 6.06 5.28 9.72
CA LEU A 190 5.29 5.86 10.83
C LEU A 190 3.78 5.63 10.75
N SER A 191 3.23 5.41 9.56
CA SER A 191 1.80 5.13 9.37
C SER A 191 1.30 3.90 10.15
N SER A 192 2.19 2.98 10.55
CA SER A 192 1.79 1.83 11.35
C SER A 192 1.11 2.22 12.66
N ILE A 193 1.52 3.35 13.27
CA ILE A 193 0.88 3.91 14.48
C ILE A 193 -0.56 4.29 14.17
N VAL A 194 -0.80 4.94 13.03
CA VAL A 194 -2.16 5.35 12.61
C VAL A 194 -3.06 4.14 12.47
N TYR A 195 -2.55 3.07 11.86
CA TYR A 195 -3.28 1.82 11.75
C TYR A 195 -3.57 1.18 13.12
N GLY A 196 -2.64 1.26 14.07
CA GLY A 196 -2.88 0.84 15.45
C GLY A 196 -3.96 1.67 16.15
N LEU A 197 -3.95 2.99 15.96
CA LEU A 197 -4.99 3.89 16.49
C LEU A 197 -6.38 3.57 15.92
N ILE A 198 -6.49 3.12 14.66
CA ILE A 198 -7.76 2.67 14.07
C ILE A 198 -8.31 1.47 14.83
N VAL A 199 -7.49 0.52 15.24
CA VAL A 199 -7.94 -0.62 16.05
C VAL A 199 -8.51 -0.15 17.38
N GLU A 200 -7.83 0.79 18.07
CA GLU A 200 -8.33 1.37 19.31
C GLU A 200 -9.65 2.13 19.12
N LEU A 201 -9.79 2.86 18.03
CA LEU A 201 -11.03 3.57 17.72
C LEU A 201 -12.19 2.60 17.49
N VAL A 202 -11.97 1.52 16.72
CA VAL A 202 -12.98 0.48 16.51
C VAL A 202 -13.37 -0.22 17.81
N ASP A 203 -12.39 -0.51 18.66
CA ASP A 203 -12.63 -1.09 19.97
C ASP A 203 -13.37 -0.13 20.90
N PHE A 204 -13.07 1.17 20.82
CA PHE A 204 -13.78 2.20 21.58
C PHE A 204 -15.26 2.27 21.20
N VAL A 205 -15.56 2.29 19.91
CA VAL A 205 -16.94 2.34 19.40
C VAL A 205 -17.74 1.08 19.78
N ASN A 206 -17.10 -0.08 19.78
CA ASN A 206 -17.76 -1.36 19.99
C ASN A 206 -17.85 -1.78 21.46
N THR A 207 -17.09 -1.19 22.37
CA THR A 207 -17.08 -1.57 23.79
C THR A 207 -17.89 -0.59 24.63
N LYS A 208 -18.95 -1.10 25.33
CA LYS A 208 -19.77 -0.31 26.23
C LYS A 208 -19.05 0.05 27.55
N LYS A 209 -18.02 -0.71 27.93
CA LYS A 209 -17.22 -0.47 29.15
C LYS A 209 -15.81 -0.01 28.76
N ILE A 210 -15.46 1.19 29.13
CA ILE A 210 -14.13 1.76 28.86
C ILE A 210 -13.24 1.47 30.06
N ASN A 211 -12.24 0.62 29.89
CA ASN A 211 -11.12 0.55 30.84
C ASN A 211 -10.00 1.47 30.34
N LEU A 212 -10.01 2.70 30.86
CA LEU A 212 -9.09 3.76 30.43
C LEU A 212 -7.62 3.35 30.62
N LEU A 213 -7.29 2.66 31.72
CA LEU A 213 -5.92 2.22 32.01
C LEU A 213 -5.40 1.26 30.96
N ASN A 214 -6.20 0.27 30.58
CA ASN A 214 -5.79 -0.71 29.53
C ASN A 214 -5.57 -0.01 28.18
N ARG A 215 -6.35 0.99 27.84
CA ARG A 215 -6.17 1.76 26.60
C ARG A 215 -4.92 2.61 26.61
N ILE A 216 -4.62 3.25 27.74
CA ILE A 216 -3.36 4.00 27.91
C ILE A 216 -2.16 3.05 27.75
N LEU A 217 -2.24 1.86 28.33
CA LEU A 217 -1.19 0.83 28.17
C LEU A 217 -1.05 0.36 26.71
N ASP A 218 -2.16 0.09 26.02
CA ASP A 218 -2.17 -0.32 24.61
C ASP A 218 -1.56 0.79 23.72
N LEU A 219 -1.93 2.05 23.94
CA LEU A 219 -1.35 3.21 23.26
C LEU A 219 0.13 3.40 23.61
N GLY A 220 0.51 3.17 24.87
CA GLY A 220 1.92 3.18 25.31
C GLY A 220 2.75 2.15 24.56
N ILE A 221 2.25 0.92 24.43
CA ILE A 221 2.92 -0.14 23.66
C ILE A 221 3.06 0.27 22.19
N LEU A 222 2.05 0.89 21.60
CA LEU A 222 2.07 1.29 20.20
C LEU A 222 3.14 2.34 19.87
N VAL A 223 3.47 3.23 20.80
CA VAL A 223 4.41 4.33 20.57
C VAL A 223 5.81 4.11 21.21
N ILE A 224 6.01 3.01 21.93
CA ILE A 224 7.23 2.78 22.73
C ILE A 224 8.50 2.81 21.89
N PHE A 225 8.55 2.09 20.76
CA PHE A 225 9.76 2.02 19.94
C PHE A 225 10.10 3.34 19.23
N PRO A 226 9.16 4.07 18.61
CA PRO A 226 9.49 5.37 18.05
C PRO A 226 9.92 6.40 19.11
N LEU A 227 9.37 6.34 20.34
CA LEU A 227 9.81 7.20 21.43
C LEU A 227 11.22 6.79 21.91
N MET A 228 11.48 5.50 22.10
CA MET A 228 12.82 5.01 22.46
C MET A 228 13.87 5.40 21.42
N TYR A 229 13.55 5.21 20.14
CA TYR A 229 14.46 5.60 19.06
C TYR A 229 14.79 7.09 19.12
N ARG A 230 13.78 7.95 19.28
CA ARG A 230 14.00 9.40 19.44
C ARG A 230 14.84 9.75 20.64
N PHE A 231 14.57 9.11 21.76
CA PHE A 231 15.34 9.31 22.98
C PHE A 231 16.81 8.92 22.79
N ILE A 232 17.08 7.76 22.18
CA ILE A 232 18.44 7.30 21.88
C ILE A 232 19.16 8.29 20.95
N VAL A 233 18.49 8.75 19.89
CA VAL A 233 19.10 9.72 18.97
C VAL A 233 19.36 11.05 19.65
N HIS A 234 18.47 11.51 20.52
CA HIS A 234 18.67 12.75 21.28
C HIS A 234 19.87 12.69 22.23
N LEU A 235 20.17 11.51 22.78
CA LEU A 235 21.35 11.27 23.62
C LEU A 235 22.64 11.02 22.83
N SER A 236 22.53 10.82 21.52
CA SER A 236 23.69 10.56 20.66
C SER A 236 24.36 11.86 20.24
N PRO A 237 25.66 11.83 19.85
CA PRO A 237 26.34 13.00 19.30
C PRO A 237 25.90 13.35 17.87
N TYR A 238 25.00 12.57 17.30
CA TYR A 238 24.54 12.76 15.93
C TYR A 238 23.44 13.81 15.83
N GLU A 239 23.43 14.57 14.74
CA GLU A 239 22.38 15.52 14.43
C GLU A 239 21.15 14.79 13.86
N PHE A 240 20.02 14.96 14.49
CA PHE A 240 18.77 14.44 13.95
C PHE A 240 18.28 15.31 12.79
N TYR A 241 17.75 14.66 11.74
CA TYR A 241 17.05 15.35 10.67
C TYR A 241 15.99 16.27 11.27
N ASP A 242 16.07 17.55 10.93
CA ASP A 242 15.13 18.55 11.45
C ASP A 242 13.72 18.22 10.92
N TRP A 243 13.00 17.54 11.76
CA TRP A 243 11.68 17.06 11.48
C TRP A 243 10.64 18.16 11.39
N HIS A 244 10.94 19.35 11.92
CA HIS A 244 10.05 20.49 11.84
C HIS A 244 9.92 21.02 10.42
N THR A 245 10.94 20.85 9.58
CA THR A 245 10.91 21.23 8.17
C THR A 245 10.36 20.14 7.25
N GLY A 246 10.36 18.87 7.68
CA GLY A 246 9.98 17.73 6.85
C GLY A 246 8.56 17.19 7.12
N VAL A 247 8.44 16.22 8.03
CA VAL A 247 7.19 15.46 8.21
C VAL A 247 6.21 16.15 9.16
N TYR A 248 6.67 16.84 10.20
CA TYR A 248 5.78 17.57 11.12
C TYR A 248 5.29 18.91 10.60
N SER A 249 6.03 19.52 9.67
CA SER A 249 5.53 20.72 8.99
C SER A 249 4.22 20.43 8.25
N GLN A 250 3.98 19.18 7.87
CA GLN A 250 2.77 18.75 7.18
C GLN A 250 1.51 18.88 8.04
N PHE A 251 1.62 18.74 9.36
CA PHE A 251 0.51 18.98 10.30
C PHE A 251 0.58 20.37 10.97
N SER A 252 1.72 21.03 10.93
CA SER A 252 1.93 22.32 11.60
C SER A 252 1.05 23.42 11.03
N TRP A 253 0.62 23.30 9.76
CA TRP A 253 -0.31 24.24 9.16
C TRP A 253 -1.62 24.34 9.96
N ILE A 254 -2.13 23.23 10.49
CA ILE A 254 -3.36 23.21 11.29
C ILE A 254 -3.17 24.07 12.55
N ILE A 255 -2.05 23.87 13.25
CA ILE A 255 -1.75 24.61 14.48
C ILE A 255 -1.53 26.09 14.17
N PHE A 256 -0.77 26.38 13.11
CA PHE A 256 -0.47 27.74 12.68
C PHE A 256 -1.74 28.50 12.31
N GLU A 257 -2.62 27.91 11.50
CA GLU A 257 -3.85 28.53 11.06
C GLU A 257 -4.88 28.68 12.20
N LEU A 258 -4.90 27.73 13.16
CA LEU A 258 -5.72 27.87 14.38
C LEU A 258 -5.21 28.99 15.27
N GLN A 259 -3.89 29.13 15.45
CA GLN A 259 -3.30 30.21 16.24
C GLN A 259 -3.56 31.60 15.65
N ASN A 260 -3.54 31.68 14.32
CA ASN A 260 -3.81 32.96 13.63
C ASN A 260 -5.31 33.25 13.45
N GLY A 261 -6.21 32.33 13.84
CA GLY A 261 -7.64 32.48 13.64
C GLY A 261 -8.10 32.38 12.17
N THR A 262 -7.23 31.92 11.27
CA THR A 262 -7.45 31.84 9.83
C THR A 262 -7.85 30.44 9.36
N PHE A 263 -7.93 29.47 10.24
CA PHE A 263 -8.23 28.05 9.91
C PHE A 263 -9.52 27.89 9.09
N PHE A 264 -10.56 28.66 9.39
CA PHE A 264 -11.84 28.63 8.65
C PHE A 264 -11.92 29.68 7.54
N SER A 265 -10.83 30.38 7.21
CA SER A 265 -10.83 31.27 6.05
C SER A 265 -10.98 30.48 4.76
N PHE A 266 -11.61 31.10 3.75
CA PHE A 266 -11.78 30.46 2.43
C PHE A 266 -10.43 30.14 1.79
N GLU A 267 -9.42 30.98 1.99
CA GLU A 267 -8.06 30.79 1.45
C GLU A 267 -7.42 29.54 2.04
N THR A 268 -7.43 29.36 3.36
CA THR A 268 -6.90 28.18 4.04
C THR A 268 -7.67 26.91 3.65
N LEU A 269 -9.00 26.95 3.66
CA LEU A 269 -9.83 25.82 3.25
C LEU A 269 -9.60 25.45 1.79
N ASN A 270 -9.45 26.43 0.90
CA ASN A 270 -9.15 26.18 -0.50
C ASN A 270 -7.75 25.57 -0.68
N ALA A 271 -6.74 26.13 -0.03
CA ALA A 271 -5.36 25.68 -0.17
C ALA A 271 -5.14 24.24 0.33
N HIS A 272 -5.79 23.83 1.39
CA HIS A 272 -5.51 22.55 2.04
C HIS A 272 -6.63 21.53 1.84
N ILE A 273 -7.89 21.88 2.01
CA ILE A 273 -9.01 20.93 2.00
C ILE A 273 -9.61 20.79 0.59
N ILE A 274 -10.00 21.89 -0.03
CA ILE A 274 -10.65 21.85 -1.35
C ILE A 274 -9.67 21.32 -2.39
N THR A 275 -8.44 21.81 -2.39
CA THR A 275 -7.40 21.33 -3.30
C THR A 275 -7.11 19.85 -3.09
N TYR A 276 -7.03 19.38 -1.84
CA TYR A 276 -6.89 17.96 -1.54
C TYR A 276 -8.03 17.12 -2.14
N PHE A 277 -9.28 17.55 -1.98
CA PHE A 277 -10.42 16.85 -2.57
C PHE A 277 -10.40 16.87 -4.10
N MET A 278 -10.10 18.02 -4.70
CA MET A 278 -10.06 18.15 -6.18
C MET A 278 -8.98 17.24 -6.77
N VAL A 279 -7.83 17.21 -6.15
CA VAL A 279 -6.75 16.34 -6.60
C VAL A 279 -7.11 14.87 -6.38
N THR A 280 -7.70 14.53 -5.24
CA THR A 280 -8.19 13.15 -5.01
C THR A 280 -9.21 12.74 -6.07
N LEU A 281 -10.14 13.62 -6.45
CA LEU A 281 -11.07 13.35 -7.53
C LEU A 281 -10.39 13.09 -8.88
N ASN A 282 -9.33 13.84 -9.20
CA ASN A 282 -8.53 13.59 -10.39
C ASN A 282 -7.87 12.21 -10.34
N TYR A 283 -7.33 11.80 -9.19
CA TYR A 283 -6.75 10.46 -9.02
C TYR A 283 -7.80 9.34 -9.01
N LEU A 284 -9.00 9.59 -8.50
CA LEU A 284 -10.10 8.63 -8.62
C LEU A 284 -10.42 8.33 -10.09
N GLY A 285 -10.12 9.23 -11.02
CA GLY A 285 -10.22 8.98 -12.45
C GLY A 285 -9.41 7.76 -12.90
N TYR A 286 -8.23 7.50 -12.32
CA TYR A 286 -7.43 6.31 -12.63
C TYR A 286 -8.10 5.02 -12.17
N PHE A 287 -8.86 5.08 -11.08
CA PHE A 287 -9.57 3.94 -10.52
C PHE A 287 -11.03 3.89 -10.97
N PHE A 288 -11.46 4.75 -11.90
CA PHE A 288 -12.87 4.88 -12.29
C PHE A 288 -13.49 3.54 -12.71
N ILE A 289 -12.79 2.75 -13.51
CA ILE A 289 -13.27 1.43 -13.95
C ILE A 289 -13.38 0.48 -12.74
N LEU A 290 -12.35 0.44 -11.89
CA LEU A 290 -12.35 -0.41 -10.71
C LEU A 290 -13.42 0.02 -9.70
N LEU A 291 -13.61 1.31 -9.53
CA LEU A 291 -14.67 1.91 -8.72
C LEU A 291 -16.05 1.55 -9.27
N SER A 292 -16.22 1.61 -10.59
CA SER A 292 -17.46 1.19 -11.28
C SER A 292 -17.74 -0.30 -11.06
N TYR A 293 -16.72 -1.16 -11.14
CA TYR A 293 -16.87 -2.58 -10.82
C TYR A 293 -17.28 -2.78 -9.35
N PHE A 294 -16.64 -2.08 -8.43
CA PHE A 294 -16.99 -2.18 -7.01
C PHE A 294 -18.45 -1.80 -6.76
N PHE A 295 -18.93 -0.67 -7.29
CA PHE A 295 -20.31 -0.26 -7.13
C PHE A 295 -21.29 -1.21 -7.84
N ALA A 296 -20.99 -1.68 -9.04
CA ALA A 296 -21.83 -2.66 -9.75
C ALA A 296 -21.94 -3.98 -8.98
N LEU A 297 -20.84 -4.44 -8.34
CA LEU A 297 -20.86 -5.62 -7.47
C LEU A 297 -21.74 -5.40 -6.23
N LEU A 298 -21.68 -4.22 -5.61
CA LEU A 298 -22.56 -3.89 -4.48
C LEU A 298 -24.04 -3.84 -4.91
N LEU A 299 -24.35 -3.26 -6.06
CA LEU A 299 -25.70 -3.24 -6.62
C LEU A 299 -26.20 -4.65 -6.93
N LEU A 300 -25.33 -5.50 -7.47
CA LEU A 300 -25.66 -6.90 -7.74
C LEU A 300 -25.94 -7.68 -6.43
N LEU A 301 -25.17 -7.43 -5.36
CA LEU A 301 -25.48 -8.01 -4.04
C LEU A 301 -26.84 -7.55 -3.53
N LYS A 302 -27.15 -6.25 -3.65
CA LYS A 302 -28.45 -5.71 -3.27
C LYS A 302 -29.58 -6.35 -4.09
N TYR A 303 -29.41 -6.47 -5.40
CA TYR A 303 -30.36 -7.16 -6.30
C TYR A 303 -30.60 -8.60 -5.85
N LYS A 304 -29.54 -9.35 -5.52
CA LYS A 304 -29.60 -10.73 -5.01
C LYS A 304 -30.04 -10.84 -3.54
N LYS A 305 -30.40 -9.75 -2.90
CA LYS A 305 -30.74 -9.67 -1.46
C LYS A 305 -29.65 -10.25 -0.54
N LYS A 306 -28.39 -10.22 -0.99
CA LYS A 306 -27.24 -10.68 -0.18
C LYS A 306 -26.69 -9.56 0.66
N LYS A 307 -26.21 -9.91 1.86
CA LYS A 307 -25.53 -8.95 2.76
C LYS A 307 -24.11 -8.66 2.25
N ILE A 308 -23.71 -7.39 2.38
CA ILE A 308 -22.31 -7.00 2.14
C ILE A 308 -21.42 -7.66 3.21
N PRO A 309 -20.34 -8.36 2.82
CA PRO A 309 -19.41 -8.99 3.76
C PRO A 309 -18.85 -7.98 4.77
N ILE A 310 -18.69 -8.41 6.02
CA ILE A 310 -18.13 -7.56 7.09
C ILE A 310 -16.73 -7.06 6.74
N LYS A 311 -15.93 -7.88 6.05
CA LYS A 311 -14.59 -7.52 5.59
C LYS A 311 -14.59 -6.30 4.68
N VAL A 312 -15.56 -6.20 3.77
CA VAL A 312 -15.71 -5.04 2.88
C VAL A 312 -16.09 -3.78 3.66
N LYS A 313 -17.00 -3.90 4.63
CA LYS A 313 -17.40 -2.77 5.49
C LYS A 313 -16.23 -2.29 6.35
N SER A 314 -15.50 -3.22 6.96
CA SER A 314 -14.32 -2.90 7.77
C SER A 314 -13.20 -2.28 6.94
N ALA A 315 -12.94 -2.81 5.74
CA ALA A 315 -11.97 -2.24 4.81
C ALA A 315 -12.34 -0.81 4.40
N PHE A 316 -13.61 -0.56 4.13
CA PHE A 316 -14.11 0.79 3.82
C PHE A 316 -13.90 1.75 5.00
N PHE A 317 -14.24 1.33 6.22
CA PHE A 317 -14.07 2.14 7.41
C PHE A 317 -12.60 2.50 7.68
N ILE A 318 -11.70 1.50 7.59
CA ILE A 318 -10.25 1.73 7.72
C ILE A 318 -9.79 2.75 6.67
N ASN A 319 -10.18 2.53 5.41
CA ASN A 319 -9.78 3.41 4.32
C ASN A 319 -10.30 4.85 4.51
N LEU A 320 -11.52 5.02 5.01
CA LEU A 320 -12.10 6.34 5.28
C LEU A 320 -11.28 7.10 6.33
N ILE A 321 -10.87 6.44 7.42
CA ILE A 321 -10.04 7.08 8.46
C ILE A 321 -8.66 7.42 7.90
N ILE A 322 -8.04 6.50 7.16
CA ILE A 322 -6.73 6.73 6.53
C ILE A 322 -6.82 7.88 5.53
N PHE A 323 -7.89 7.95 4.74
CA PHE A 323 -8.13 9.05 3.81
C PHE A 323 -8.20 10.40 4.53
N ILE A 324 -8.95 10.49 5.63
CA ILE A 324 -9.05 11.71 6.42
C ILE A 324 -7.68 12.06 7.02
N PHE A 325 -6.98 11.08 7.59
CA PHE A 325 -5.67 11.29 8.19
C PHE A 325 -4.65 11.84 7.18
N TRP A 326 -4.57 11.26 6.00
CA TRP A 326 -3.67 11.73 4.95
C TRP A 326 -4.08 13.10 4.40
N GLY A 327 -5.38 13.38 4.34
CA GLY A 327 -5.87 14.72 3.98
C GLY A 327 -5.43 15.82 4.92
N LEU A 328 -5.31 15.50 6.21
CA LEU A 328 -4.83 16.44 7.23
C LEU A 328 -3.30 16.64 7.20
N GLN A 329 -2.55 15.75 6.55
CA GLN A 329 -1.09 15.82 6.51
C GLN A 329 -0.54 16.87 5.53
N GLY A 330 -1.36 17.37 4.61
CA GLY A 330 -0.98 18.34 3.59
C GLY A 330 -0.88 17.73 2.18
N LEU A 331 -0.86 18.62 1.19
CA LEU A 331 -1.05 18.25 -0.22
C LEU A 331 -0.01 17.28 -0.77
N TYR A 332 1.26 17.52 -0.49
CA TYR A 332 2.35 16.84 -1.20
C TYR A 332 2.43 15.33 -0.90
N GLU A 333 2.33 14.94 0.36
CA GLU A 333 2.38 13.53 0.76
C GLU A 333 1.00 12.84 0.63
N SER A 334 -0.07 13.60 0.77
CA SER A 334 -1.44 13.09 0.74
C SER A 334 -1.77 12.38 -0.58
N PHE A 335 -1.25 12.85 -1.69
CA PHE A 335 -1.43 12.22 -3.00
C PHE A 335 -0.95 10.79 -3.06
N ARG A 336 0.29 10.61 -2.68
CA ARG A 336 0.97 9.32 -2.75
C ARG A 336 0.25 8.27 -1.94
N PHE A 337 -0.10 8.63 -0.72
CA PHE A 337 -0.71 7.69 0.22
C PHE A 337 -2.21 7.49 -0.02
N THR A 338 -2.91 8.52 -0.46
CA THR A 338 -4.32 8.39 -0.83
C THR A 338 -4.50 7.42 -1.99
N ASN A 339 -3.65 7.51 -3.02
CA ASN A 339 -3.69 6.58 -4.13
C ASN A 339 -3.42 5.15 -3.69
N TYR A 340 -2.41 4.93 -2.86
CA TYR A 340 -2.14 3.60 -2.31
C TYR A 340 -3.32 3.11 -1.48
N SER A 341 -3.86 3.93 -0.59
CA SER A 341 -4.95 3.49 0.30
C SER A 341 -6.24 3.21 -0.46
N ILE A 342 -6.67 4.08 -1.37
CA ILE A 342 -7.89 3.88 -2.18
C ILE A 342 -7.72 2.70 -3.14
N GLY A 343 -6.59 2.62 -3.83
CA GLY A 343 -6.30 1.52 -4.75
C GLY A 343 -6.27 0.18 -4.01
N TYR A 344 -5.58 0.09 -2.90
CA TYR A 344 -5.53 -1.13 -2.09
C TYR A 344 -6.91 -1.49 -1.53
N PHE A 345 -7.67 -0.51 -1.03
CA PHE A 345 -9.03 -0.75 -0.58
C PHE A 345 -9.90 -1.34 -1.67
N LEU A 346 -9.95 -0.73 -2.86
CA LEU A 346 -10.79 -1.20 -3.96
C LEU A 346 -10.43 -2.62 -4.38
N PHE A 347 -9.15 -2.93 -4.55
CA PHE A 347 -8.71 -4.27 -4.90
C PHE A 347 -9.07 -5.29 -3.82
N ILE A 348 -8.76 -5.00 -2.55
CA ILE A 348 -9.07 -5.91 -1.44
C ILE A 348 -10.59 -6.12 -1.32
N ALA A 349 -11.39 -5.06 -1.43
CA ALA A 349 -12.84 -5.17 -1.39
C ALA A 349 -13.39 -6.03 -2.53
N ILE A 350 -12.91 -5.84 -3.77
CA ILE A 350 -13.32 -6.64 -4.92
C ILE A 350 -12.88 -8.10 -4.76
N PHE A 351 -11.68 -8.38 -4.24
CA PHE A 351 -11.25 -9.74 -3.96
C PHE A 351 -12.07 -10.42 -2.87
N VAL A 352 -12.44 -9.70 -1.81
CA VAL A 352 -13.37 -10.23 -0.79
C VAL A 352 -14.71 -10.59 -1.44
N LEU A 353 -15.27 -9.69 -2.27
CA LEU A 353 -16.51 -9.96 -2.99
C LEU A 353 -16.39 -11.14 -3.95
N LEU A 354 -15.30 -11.23 -4.70
CA LEU A 354 -15.01 -12.33 -5.60
C LEU A 354 -15.01 -13.68 -4.87
N VAL A 355 -14.36 -13.75 -3.71
CA VAL A 355 -14.19 -15.01 -2.96
C VAL A 355 -15.47 -15.36 -2.19
N GLU A 356 -16.03 -14.42 -1.43
CA GLU A 356 -17.13 -14.70 -0.49
C GLU A 356 -18.51 -14.65 -1.14
N SER A 357 -18.71 -13.76 -2.10
CA SER A 357 -20.04 -13.53 -2.68
C SER A 357 -20.24 -14.18 -4.04
N PHE A 358 -19.19 -14.23 -4.87
CA PHE A 358 -19.27 -14.64 -6.27
C PHE A 358 -18.51 -15.93 -6.60
N LYS A 359 -18.13 -16.72 -5.57
CA LYS A 359 -17.56 -18.09 -5.70
C LYS A 359 -16.37 -18.17 -6.67
N LYS A 360 -15.52 -17.15 -6.72
CA LYS A 360 -14.35 -17.07 -7.60
C LYS A 360 -14.72 -17.26 -9.09
N ASP A 361 -15.72 -16.50 -9.53
CA ASP A 361 -16.19 -16.55 -10.92
C ASP A 361 -15.08 -16.16 -11.90
N MET A 362 -14.88 -16.97 -12.95
CA MET A 362 -13.79 -16.78 -13.90
C MET A 362 -13.92 -15.50 -14.73
N TYR A 363 -15.14 -15.08 -15.09
CA TYR A 363 -15.33 -13.83 -15.85
C TYR A 363 -14.93 -12.62 -15.01
N LEU A 364 -15.23 -12.63 -13.70
CA LEU A 364 -14.80 -11.56 -12.80
C LEU A 364 -13.29 -11.58 -12.58
N ILE A 365 -12.69 -12.77 -12.45
CA ILE A 365 -11.23 -12.95 -12.41
C ILE A 365 -10.58 -12.37 -13.67
N SER A 366 -11.11 -12.71 -14.86
CA SER A 366 -10.60 -12.21 -16.15
C SER A 366 -10.74 -10.69 -16.26
N ALA A 367 -11.87 -10.13 -15.81
CA ALA A 367 -12.08 -8.69 -15.80
C ALA A 367 -11.00 -7.97 -14.96
N ILE A 368 -10.72 -8.47 -13.76
CA ILE A 368 -9.69 -7.91 -12.88
C ILE A 368 -8.30 -8.06 -13.51
N LEU A 369 -8.00 -9.23 -14.09
CA LEU A 369 -6.72 -9.48 -14.77
C LEU A 369 -6.49 -8.48 -15.91
N PHE A 370 -7.44 -8.37 -16.83
CA PHE A 370 -7.33 -7.45 -17.96
C PHE A 370 -7.25 -6.00 -17.50
N TYR A 371 -7.95 -5.62 -16.42
CA TYR A 371 -7.80 -4.30 -15.83
C TYR A 371 -6.38 -4.08 -15.30
N ILE A 372 -5.85 -5.00 -14.50
CA ILE A 372 -4.48 -4.93 -13.97
C ILE A 372 -3.44 -4.81 -15.09
N LEU A 373 -3.63 -5.54 -16.18
CA LEU A 373 -2.74 -5.49 -17.33
C LEU A 373 -2.93 -4.21 -18.18
N SER A 374 -4.15 -3.64 -18.20
CA SER A 374 -4.44 -2.41 -18.95
C SER A 374 -3.90 -1.16 -18.26
N VAL A 375 -3.92 -1.16 -16.93
CA VAL A 375 -3.38 -0.07 -16.14
C VAL A 375 -1.88 -0.28 -16.04
N GLY A 376 -1.15 0.35 -16.94
CA GLY A 376 0.30 0.50 -16.79
C GLY A 376 0.62 1.16 -15.46
N TYR A 377 1.90 1.29 -15.17
CA TYR A 377 2.32 2.03 -14.00
C TYR A 377 1.85 3.49 -14.09
N VAL A 378 1.09 3.92 -13.10
CA VAL A 378 0.70 5.32 -12.92
C VAL A 378 1.49 5.89 -11.76
N GLU A 379 2.48 6.72 -12.04
CA GLU A 379 3.19 7.46 -11.00
C GLU A 379 2.33 8.63 -10.51
N PRO A 380 2.13 8.75 -9.19
CA PRO A 380 1.28 9.80 -8.64
C PRO A 380 1.82 11.23 -8.81
N TYR A 381 3.07 11.38 -9.26
CA TYR A 381 3.73 12.69 -9.38
C TYR A 381 3.66 13.33 -10.76
N ASN A 382 3.11 12.67 -11.76
CA ASN A 382 3.13 13.22 -13.09
C ASN A 382 1.80 13.93 -13.41
N GLU A 383 1.79 15.24 -13.27
CA GLU A 383 0.66 16.11 -13.65
C GLU A 383 0.30 15.99 -15.15
N ALA A 384 1.24 15.52 -15.97
CA ALA A 384 1.05 15.28 -17.40
C ALA A 384 0.45 13.89 -17.70
N LEU A 385 0.10 13.10 -16.68
CA LEU A 385 -0.53 11.82 -16.91
C LEU A 385 -1.89 12.02 -17.56
N ASN A 386 -1.87 11.86 -18.87
CA ASN A 386 -3.07 11.53 -19.60
C ASN A 386 -3.73 10.35 -18.89
N TYR A 387 -5.05 10.42 -18.70
CA TYR A 387 -5.89 9.34 -18.20
C TYR A 387 -5.42 8.01 -18.76
N PRO A 388 -5.51 6.89 -18.00
CA PRO A 388 -5.05 5.60 -18.46
C PRO A 388 -5.54 5.40 -19.88
N GLN A 389 -4.60 5.27 -20.81
CA GLN A 389 -4.97 5.15 -22.22
C GLN A 389 -5.90 3.94 -22.33
N ILE A 390 -7.11 4.18 -22.77
CA ILE A 390 -8.07 3.11 -23.06
C ILE A 390 -7.45 2.26 -24.15
N ASN A 391 -6.97 1.08 -23.78
CA ASN A 391 -6.32 0.13 -24.66
C ASN A 391 -7.22 -1.11 -24.84
N TYR A 392 -6.82 -2.02 -25.72
CA TYR A 392 -7.56 -3.25 -25.97
C TYR A 392 -7.82 -4.08 -24.71
N LEU A 393 -6.88 -4.09 -23.76
CA LEU A 393 -7.05 -4.82 -22.50
C LEU A 393 -8.13 -4.17 -21.61
N THR A 394 -8.30 -2.86 -21.68
CA THR A 394 -9.39 -2.15 -21.01
C THR A 394 -10.74 -2.61 -21.55
N TYR A 395 -10.89 -2.71 -22.89
CA TYR A 395 -12.12 -3.21 -23.49
C TYR A 395 -12.39 -4.68 -23.12
N LEU A 396 -11.36 -5.53 -23.13
CA LEU A 396 -11.48 -6.92 -22.69
C LEU A 396 -11.87 -7.02 -21.21
N SER A 397 -11.36 -6.14 -20.35
CA SER A 397 -11.74 -6.06 -18.95
C SER A 397 -13.24 -5.75 -18.82
N VAL A 398 -13.70 -4.71 -19.47
CA VAL A 398 -15.10 -4.26 -19.43
C VAL A 398 -16.03 -5.34 -19.99
N PHE A 399 -15.68 -5.93 -21.13
CA PHE A 399 -16.46 -7.01 -21.73
C PHE A 399 -16.57 -8.23 -20.79
N SER A 400 -15.45 -8.66 -20.19
CA SER A 400 -15.45 -9.77 -19.23
C SER A 400 -16.32 -9.47 -18.01
N PHE A 401 -16.32 -8.22 -17.54
CA PHE A 401 -17.15 -7.79 -16.44
C PHE A 401 -18.64 -7.82 -16.81
N PHE A 402 -19.02 -7.36 -17.99
CA PHE A 402 -20.40 -7.47 -18.46
C PHE A 402 -20.84 -8.93 -18.62
N ALA A 403 -20.00 -9.80 -19.18
CA ALA A 403 -20.28 -11.24 -19.28
C ALA A 403 -20.54 -11.85 -17.88
N PHE A 404 -19.75 -11.45 -16.87
CA PHE A 404 -20.01 -11.81 -15.48
C PHE A 404 -21.39 -11.34 -15.00
N ILE A 405 -21.73 -10.07 -15.17
CA ILE A 405 -23.04 -9.51 -14.75
C ILE A 405 -24.20 -10.25 -15.40
N PHE A 406 -24.15 -10.45 -16.73
CA PHE A 406 -25.17 -11.21 -17.46
C PHE A 406 -25.35 -12.63 -16.93
N LYS A 407 -24.25 -13.33 -16.69
CA LYS A 407 -24.29 -14.69 -16.11
C LYS A 407 -24.97 -14.69 -14.74
N GLN A 408 -24.64 -13.70 -13.90
CA GLN A 408 -25.22 -13.61 -12.55
C GLN A 408 -26.72 -13.31 -12.57
N ILE A 409 -27.19 -12.46 -13.47
CA ILE A 409 -28.62 -12.14 -13.63
C ILE A 409 -29.40 -13.35 -14.21
N LYS A 410 -28.82 -14.03 -15.21
CA LYS A 410 -29.45 -15.21 -15.83
C LYS A 410 -29.61 -16.36 -14.83
N SER A 411 -28.61 -16.60 -13.97
CA SER A 411 -28.66 -17.68 -12.97
C SER A 411 -29.80 -17.51 -11.97
N ASP A 412 -30.18 -16.27 -11.62
CA ASP A 412 -31.26 -16.01 -10.68
C ASP A 412 -32.66 -16.19 -11.32
N LYS A 413 -32.80 -15.88 -12.62
CA LYS A 413 -34.07 -16.11 -13.33
C LYS A 413 -34.42 -17.60 -13.40
N VAL A 414 -33.41 -18.46 -13.62
CA VAL A 414 -33.61 -19.93 -13.68
C VAL A 414 -33.99 -20.49 -12.31
N SER A 415 -33.44 -19.98 -11.22
CA SER A 415 -33.82 -20.44 -9.86
C SER A 415 -35.26 -20.07 -9.53
N LEU A 416 -35.73 -18.88 -9.92
CA LEU A 416 -37.11 -18.45 -9.68
C LEU A 416 -38.16 -19.21 -10.52
N SER A 417 -37.78 -19.69 -11.71
CA SER A 417 -38.68 -20.50 -12.56
C SER A 417 -38.82 -21.95 -12.12
N ASN A 418 -37.90 -22.47 -11.29
CA ASN A 418 -37.95 -23.82 -10.77
C ASN A 418 -38.71 -23.91 -9.43
N ASP A 419 -38.95 -22.79 -8.76
CA ASP A 419 -39.69 -22.70 -7.49
C ASP A 419 -41.16 -22.29 -7.69
N SER A 420 -41.59 -22.05 -8.95
CA SER A 420 -42.95 -21.78 -9.38
C SER A 420 -43.59 -23.01 -10.06
#